data_19145e31026f04d25edf93044231e34f
#
_entry.id   19145e31026f04d25edf93044231e34f
#
_cell.length_a   1.000
_cell.length_b   1.000
_cell.length_c   1.000
_cell.angle_alpha   90.00
_cell.angle_beta   90.00
_cell.angle_gamma   90.00
#
_symmetry.space_group_name_H-M   'P 1'
#
loop_
_entity.id
_entity.type
_entity.pdbx_description
1 polymer ?
#
loop_
_entity_poly.entity_id
_entity_poly.type
_entity_poly.pdbx_seq_one_letter_code
_entity_poly.pdbx_strand_id
1 'polypeptide(L)'
;MARRALEADLLAKAGIVQTPLTVASAVKVVYEIHLHKTSMGVFCLQFNYTGELLAVGLGSGGIQIYDAKSGKFSSELRSCRLGGFAVMSLHFHPKEPHILYATTAEGTIHVYNIKTGQEVANISELGNEINALDFSVDGYNFVTGGKDLGVRLYDTKTNMMIKLWPGSSSRTLLTSDTAIGNTMRVFCVKFHPINQFIFVTGGWDNHLKIWDSRDSEGIKRNIRGPHICGDSIDLRETEILSGQWTALHALQEHNYNTGAVTREIMFPHTEGAFIYTAQYCNSNLVVAGGSGTNSVEVIEISTNRHVGGYRMEHPVHSVDSTNQGRLLAAGGSESLLVILQVTE
;
A
#
# COMPACT_ATOMS: atom_id res chain seq x y z
N MET A 1 19.91 2.17 14.99
CA MET A 1 20.32 1.23 16.06
C MET A 1 19.25 1.11 17.16
N ALA A 2 18.74 2.18 17.74
CA ALA A 2 17.72 2.10 18.82
C ALA A 2 16.43 1.34 18.41
N ARG A 3 15.94 1.52 17.17
CA ARG A 3 14.77 0.82 16.63
C ARG A 3 14.98 -0.70 16.55
N ARG A 4 16.13 -1.15 16.04
CA ARG A 4 16.44 -2.60 15.94
C ARG A 4 16.57 -3.25 17.32
N ALA A 5 17.09 -2.52 18.33
CA ALA A 5 17.17 -3.00 19.69
C ALA A 5 15.78 -3.15 20.32
N LEU A 6 14.86 -2.21 20.07
CA LEU A 6 13.48 -2.29 20.54
C LEU A 6 12.71 -3.43 19.87
N GLU A 7 12.90 -3.62 18.57
CA GLU A 7 12.33 -4.72 17.79
C GLU A 7 12.82 -6.08 18.35
N ALA A 8 14.13 -6.23 18.58
CA ALA A 8 14.72 -7.45 19.15
C ALA A 8 14.21 -7.75 20.58
N ASP A 9 14.04 -6.72 21.42
CA ASP A 9 13.54 -6.87 22.80
C ASP A 9 12.06 -7.32 22.82
N LEU A 10 11.24 -6.79 21.91
CA LEU A 10 9.84 -7.22 21.74
C LEU A 10 9.72 -8.69 21.33
N LEU A 11 10.58 -9.15 20.42
CA LEU A 11 10.62 -10.54 19.95
C LEU A 11 11.10 -11.51 21.03
N ALA A 12 12.15 -11.13 21.79
CA ALA A 12 12.64 -11.92 22.90
C ALA A 12 11.57 -12.11 23.98
N LYS A 13 10.79 -11.06 24.28
CA LYS A 13 9.66 -11.13 25.23
C LYS A 13 8.50 -11.99 24.74
N ALA A 14 8.35 -12.16 23.43
CA ALA A 14 7.31 -12.99 22.83
C ALA A 14 7.65 -14.49 22.83
N GLY A 15 8.86 -14.90 23.18
CA GLY A 15 9.26 -16.31 23.29
C GLY A 15 9.32 -17.05 21.94
N ILE A 16 9.57 -16.34 20.84
CA ILE A 16 9.54 -16.92 19.49
C ILE A 16 10.86 -17.68 19.21
N VAL A 17 10.75 -18.98 18.94
CA VAL A 17 11.89 -19.87 18.62
C VAL A 17 12.04 -20.03 17.12
N GLN A 18 13.26 -19.87 16.62
CA GLN A 18 13.59 -19.99 15.18
C GLN A 18 13.49 -21.44 14.69
N THR A 19 12.65 -21.68 13.69
CA THR A 19 12.69 -22.89 12.87
C THR A 19 13.17 -22.55 11.46
N PRO A 20 14.24 -23.18 10.95
CA PRO A 20 14.69 -22.95 9.57
C PRO A 20 13.70 -23.58 8.58
N LEU A 21 13.10 -22.75 7.73
CA LEU A 21 12.26 -23.19 6.62
C LEU A 21 13.15 -23.63 5.44
N THR A 22 13.30 -24.92 5.24
CA THR A 22 13.91 -25.51 4.03
C THR A 22 12.82 -26.01 3.08
N VAL A 23 12.09 -25.09 2.45
CA VAL A 23 11.19 -25.42 1.33
C VAL A 23 11.75 -24.77 0.08
N ALA A 24 11.80 -25.50 -1.03
CA ALA A 24 12.16 -24.93 -2.33
C ALA A 24 11.18 -23.79 -2.65
N SER A 25 11.70 -22.57 -2.79
CA SER A 25 10.89 -21.40 -3.08
C SER A 25 10.27 -21.51 -4.47
N ALA A 26 8.95 -21.35 -4.54
CA ALA A 26 8.24 -21.22 -5.81
C ALA A 26 8.32 -19.79 -6.38
N VAL A 27 8.99 -18.87 -5.68
CA VAL A 27 9.23 -17.49 -6.13
C VAL A 27 10.61 -17.39 -6.76
N LYS A 28 10.68 -16.91 -8.00
CA LYS A 28 11.94 -16.74 -8.75
C LYS A 28 12.11 -15.28 -9.13
N VAL A 29 13.33 -14.78 -9.04
CA VAL A 29 13.71 -13.47 -9.56
C VAL A 29 13.73 -13.53 -11.08
N VAL A 30 12.96 -12.63 -11.71
CA VAL A 30 12.96 -12.45 -13.17
C VAL A 30 13.90 -11.32 -13.54
N TYR A 31 13.78 -10.19 -12.84
CA TYR A 31 14.63 -9.00 -13.06
C TYR A 31 15.01 -8.34 -11.74
N GLU A 32 16.27 -7.94 -11.64
CA GLU A 32 16.81 -6.99 -10.66
C GLU A 32 17.19 -5.72 -11.42
N ILE A 33 16.51 -4.63 -11.12
CA ILE A 33 16.68 -3.36 -11.82
C ILE A 33 17.30 -2.37 -10.84
N HIS A 34 18.58 -2.08 -11.03
CA HIS A 34 19.30 -1.09 -10.22
C HIS A 34 18.95 0.31 -10.69
N LEU A 35 18.26 1.05 -9.83
CA LEU A 35 17.91 2.44 -10.06
C LEU A 35 19.12 3.34 -9.76
N HIS A 36 19.12 4.54 -10.32
CA HIS A 36 20.16 5.52 -9.99
C HIS A 36 20.08 5.89 -8.50
N LYS A 37 21.24 6.10 -7.85
CA LYS A 37 21.30 6.43 -6.40
C LYS A 37 20.53 7.70 -6.01
N THR A 38 20.34 8.62 -6.94
CA THR A 38 19.52 9.83 -6.73
C THR A 38 18.02 9.53 -6.64
N SER A 39 17.58 8.30 -6.92
CA SER A 39 16.18 7.90 -6.81
C SER A 39 15.65 7.95 -5.37
N MET A 40 16.53 7.79 -4.38
CA MET A 40 16.20 7.70 -2.96
C MET A 40 15.22 6.54 -2.62
N GLY A 41 15.31 5.46 -3.38
CA GLY A 41 14.48 4.27 -3.22
C GLY A 41 13.11 4.33 -3.90
N VAL A 42 12.42 3.20 -3.86
CA VAL A 42 11.05 3.03 -4.36
C VAL A 42 10.07 3.23 -3.20
N PHE A 43 9.12 4.13 -3.34
CA PHE A 43 8.10 4.41 -2.32
C PHE A 43 6.76 3.78 -2.66
N CYS A 44 6.40 3.76 -3.93
CA CYS A 44 5.20 3.11 -4.44
C CYS A 44 5.44 2.54 -5.83
N LEU A 45 4.69 1.52 -6.19
CA LEU A 45 4.70 0.94 -7.52
C LEU A 45 3.34 0.31 -7.83
N GLN A 46 2.98 0.28 -9.11
CA GLN A 46 1.76 -0.38 -9.55
C GLN A 46 1.88 -0.88 -10.99
N PHE A 47 1.43 -2.11 -11.23
CA PHE A 47 1.18 -2.59 -12.58
C PHE A 47 -0.06 -1.93 -13.17
N ASN A 48 -0.05 -1.71 -14.48
CA ASN A 48 -1.29 -1.37 -15.16
C ASN A 48 -2.21 -2.61 -15.25
N TYR A 49 -3.49 -2.39 -15.54
CA TYR A 49 -4.49 -3.47 -15.57
C TYR A 49 -4.22 -4.58 -16.59
N THR A 50 -3.41 -4.32 -17.63
CA THR A 50 -3.00 -5.35 -18.59
C THR A 50 -1.79 -6.15 -18.11
N GLY A 51 -1.10 -5.71 -17.05
CA GLY A 51 0.14 -6.30 -16.58
C GLY A 51 1.34 -6.09 -17.52
N GLU A 52 1.25 -5.15 -18.45
CA GLU A 52 2.33 -4.88 -19.42
C GLU A 52 3.29 -3.77 -18.96
N LEU A 53 2.79 -2.82 -18.18
CA LEU A 53 3.55 -1.69 -17.68
C LEU A 53 3.59 -1.70 -16.17
N LEU A 54 4.71 -1.27 -15.62
CA LEU A 54 4.92 -1.04 -14.19
C LEU A 54 5.29 0.43 -13.99
N ALA A 55 4.47 1.17 -13.25
CA ALA A 55 4.77 2.52 -12.79
C ALA A 55 5.49 2.46 -11.45
N VAL A 56 6.53 3.28 -11.29
CA VAL A 56 7.40 3.31 -10.10
C VAL A 56 7.55 4.75 -9.64
N GLY A 57 7.15 5.02 -8.40
CA GLY A 57 7.30 6.30 -7.71
C GLY A 57 8.47 6.27 -6.76
N LEU A 58 9.31 7.29 -6.84
CA LEU A 58 10.61 7.37 -6.21
C LEU A 58 10.64 8.38 -5.06
N GLY A 59 11.52 8.15 -4.10
CA GLY A 59 11.73 9.01 -2.94
C GLY A 59 12.19 10.42 -3.27
N SER A 60 12.84 10.59 -4.42
CA SER A 60 13.25 11.91 -4.95
C SER A 60 12.18 12.61 -5.79
N GLY A 61 10.97 12.07 -5.86
CA GLY A 61 9.84 12.61 -6.62
C GLY A 61 9.82 12.19 -8.09
N GLY A 62 10.72 11.33 -8.54
CA GLY A 62 10.70 10.78 -9.88
C GLY A 62 9.56 9.79 -10.10
N ILE A 63 9.07 9.70 -11.34
CA ILE A 63 8.08 8.71 -11.77
C ILE A 63 8.58 8.06 -13.04
N GLN A 64 8.80 6.76 -13.00
CA GLN A 64 9.35 5.98 -14.10
C GLN A 64 8.39 4.87 -14.50
N ILE A 65 8.36 4.55 -15.80
CA ILE A 65 7.56 3.47 -16.37
C ILE A 65 8.50 2.41 -16.93
N TYR A 66 8.21 1.16 -16.61
CA TYR A 66 8.94 -0.01 -17.07
C TYR A 66 8.01 -0.94 -17.84
N ASP A 67 8.56 -1.63 -18.84
CA ASP A 67 7.91 -2.78 -19.47
C ASP A 67 8.01 -3.98 -18.52
N ALA A 68 6.88 -4.48 -18.07
CA ALA A 68 6.83 -5.53 -17.06
C ALA A 68 7.35 -6.88 -17.55
N LYS A 69 7.26 -7.17 -18.87
CA LYS A 69 7.68 -8.45 -19.46
C LYS A 69 9.19 -8.53 -19.66
N SER A 70 9.82 -7.40 -19.99
CA SER A 70 11.27 -7.36 -20.28
C SER A 70 12.10 -6.71 -19.17
N GLY A 71 11.46 -6.11 -18.16
CA GLY A 71 12.12 -5.32 -17.11
C GLY A 71 12.79 -4.05 -17.61
N LYS A 72 12.58 -3.65 -18.88
CA LYS A 72 13.27 -2.51 -19.47
C LYS A 72 12.58 -1.19 -19.11
N PHE A 73 13.40 -0.17 -18.86
CA PHE A 73 12.93 1.20 -18.75
C PHE A 73 12.20 1.62 -20.05
N SER A 74 11.02 2.16 -19.92
CA SER A 74 10.17 2.60 -21.03
C SER A 74 10.17 4.13 -21.16
N SER A 75 9.83 4.84 -20.09
CA SER A 75 9.75 6.30 -20.10
C SER A 75 9.84 6.88 -18.69
N GLU A 76 10.15 8.18 -18.63
CA GLU A 76 10.12 8.97 -17.40
C GLU A 76 9.02 10.03 -17.53
N LEU A 77 8.07 10.03 -16.57
CA LEU A 77 6.99 11.03 -16.54
C LEU A 77 7.39 12.25 -15.71
N ARG A 78 8.20 12.02 -14.67
CA ARG A 78 8.73 13.07 -13.80
C ARG A 78 10.14 12.72 -13.39
N SER A 79 11.05 13.66 -13.58
CA SER A 79 12.46 13.43 -13.27
C SER A 79 12.75 13.55 -11.77
N CYS A 80 13.72 12.78 -11.32
CA CYS A 80 14.26 12.88 -9.98
C CYS A 80 14.85 14.26 -9.73
N ARG A 81 14.58 14.83 -8.54
CA ARG A 81 15.13 16.13 -8.14
C ARG A 81 15.83 15.99 -6.80
N LEU A 82 17.00 16.58 -6.67
CA LEU A 82 17.67 16.67 -5.37
C LEU A 82 16.80 17.54 -4.43
N GLY A 83 16.43 16.97 -3.27
CA GLY A 83 15.47 17.60 -2.35
C GLY A 83 14.03 17.56 -2.82
N GLY A 84 13.71 16.76 -3.83
CA GLY A 84 12.33 16.53 -4.28
C GLY A 84 11.50 15.75 -3.24
N PHE A 85 10.21 15.96 -3.28
CA PHE A 85 9.26 15.26 -2.38
C PHE A 85 8.90 13.89 -2.94
N ALA A 86 8.90 12.88 -2.07
CA ALA A 86 8.60 11.51 -2.43
C ALA A 86 7.23 11.36 -3.09
N VAL A 87 7.16 10.47 -4.08
CA VAL A 87 5.88 9.99 -4.63
C VAL A 87 5.35 8.93 -3.68
N MET A 88 4.22 9.23 -3.02
CA MET A 88 3.71 8.44 -1.92
C MET A 88 2.77 7.33 -2.39
N SER A 89 1.97 7.58 -3.44
CA SER A 89 1.04 6.61 -4.00
C SER A 89 0.92 6.81 -5.51
N LEU A 90 0.71 5.72 -6.24
CA LEU A 90 0.51 5.66 -7.69
C LEU A 90 -0.69 4.79 -8.02
N HIS A 91 -1.61 5.30 -8.84
CA HIS A 91 -2.74 4.50 -9.30
C HIS A 91 -3.09 4.77 -10.77
N PHE A 92 -3.15 3.70 -11.56
CA PHE A 92 -3.75 3.77 -12.88
C PHE A 92 -5.27 3.93 -12.76
N HIS A 93 -5.82 4.76 -13.63
CA HIS A 93 -7.27 4.95 -13.69
C HIS A 93 -7.97 3.65 -14.17
N PRO A 94 -9.00 3.14 -13.44
CA PRO A 94 -9.56 1.81 -13.70
C PRO A 94 -10.25 1.65 -15.08
N LYS A 95 -10.67 2.74 -15.71
CA LYS A 95 -11.35 2.73 -17.03
C LYS A 95 -10.50 3.36 -18.13
N GLU A 96 -9.51 4.17 -17.79
CA GLU A 96 -8.61 4.85 -18.73
C GLU A 96 -7.17 4.40 -18.50
N PRO A 97 -6.74 3.25 -19.07
CA PRO A 97 -5.48 2.58 -18.71
C PRO A 97 -4.22 3.38 -19.06
N HIS A 98 -4.36 4.50 -19.75
CA HIS A 98 -3.28 5.43 -20.08
C HIS A 98 -3.20 6.64 -19.16
N ILE A 99 -4.10 6.75 -18.17
CA ILE A 99 -4.08 7.80 -17.17
C ILE A 99 -3.54 7.26 -15.86
N LEU A 100 -2.54 7.93 -15.31
CA LEU A 100 -1.88 7.62 -14.05
C LEU A 100 -1.99 8.80 -13.10
N TYR A 101 -2.46 8.55 -11.88
CA TYR A 101 -2.46 9.51 -10.78
C TYR A 101 -1.29 9.21 -9.85
N ALA A 102 -0.61 10.24 -9.40
CA ALA A 102 0.51 10.15 -8.46
C ALA A 102 0.36 11.19 -7.37
N THR A 103 0.43 10.77 -6.11
CA THR A 103 0.43 11.67 -4.97
C THR A 103 1.82 11.90 -4.43
N THR A 104 2.07 13.07 -3.86
CA THR A 104 3.38 13.43 -3.32
C THR A 104 3.31 13.90 -1.87
N ALA A 105 4.43 13.78 -1.17
CA ALA A 105 4.61 14.32 0.17
C ALA A 105 4.55 15.86 0.22
N GLU A 106 4.59 16.52 -0.94
CA GLU A 106 4.37 17.96 -1.08
C GLU A 106 2.88 18.35 -0.98
N GLY A 107 1.97 17.37 -1.05
CA GLY A 107 0.53 17.61 -1.05
C GLY A 107 -0.05 17.89 -2.44
N THR A 108 0.59 17.34 -3.48
CA THR A 108 0.12 17.49 -4.86
C THR A 108 -0.27 16.13 -5.43
N ILE A 109 -1.37 16.09 -6.14
CA ILE A 109 -1.81 14.98 -6.98
C ILE A 109 -1.50 15.37 -8.42
N HIS A 110 -0.60 14.63 -9.06
CA HIS A 110 -0.25 14.79 -10.47
C HIS A 110 -1.01 13.76 -11.31
N VAL A 111 -1.56 14.19 -12.44
CA VAL A 111 -2.27 13.32 -13.38
C VAL A 111 -1.51 13.30 -14.69
N TYR A 112 -1.05 12.11 -15.12
CA TYR A 112 -0.26 11.93 -16.33
C TYR A 112 -1.02 11.11 -17.37
N ASN A 113 -0.84 11.49 -18.63
CA ASN A 113 -1.12 10.61 -19.76
C ASN A 113 0.18 9.88 -20.13
N ILE A 114 0.25 8.59 -19.84
CA ILE A 114 1.48 7.79 -20.06
C ILE A 114 1.83 7.58 -21.54
N LYS A 115 0.84 7.71 -22.47
CA LYS A 115 1.10 7.60 -23.92
C LYS A 115 1.81 8.82 -24.46
N THR A 116 1.47 10.00 -23.96
CA THR A 116 2.07 11.27 -24.40
C THR A 116 3.23 11.71 -23.51
N GLY A 117 3.35 11.12 -22.32
CA GLY A 117 4.31 11.54 -21.29
C GLY A 117 3.97 12.88 -20.63
N GLN A 118 2.80 13.45 -20.90
CA GLN A 118 2.42 14.78 -20.42
C GLN A 118 1.62 14.72 -19.13
N GLU A 119 1.89 15.68 -18.23
CA GLU A 119 1.00 15.99 -17.12
C GLU A 119 -0.23 16.71 -17.65
N VAL A 120 -1.41 16.15 -17.42
CA VAL A 120 -2.69 16.68 -17.93
C VAL A 120 -3.47 17.46 -16.88
N ALA A 121 -3.20 17.22 -15.60
CA ALA A 121 -3.76 17.98 -14.49
C ALA A 121 -2.89 17.86 -13.23
N ASN A 122 -3.01 18.83 -12.33
CA ASN A 122 -2.54 18.71 -10.96
C ASN A 122 -3.56 19.31 -9.98
N ILE A 123 -3.59 18.76 -8.75
CA ILE A 123 -4.49 19.17 -7.68
C ILE A 123 -3.65 19.36 -6.44
N SER A 124 -3.84 20.46 -5.73
CA SER A 124 -3.08 20.74 -4.50
C SER A 124 -3.95 20.62 -3.26
N GLU A 125 -3.50 19.85 -2.29
CA GLU A 125 -4.02 19.76 -0.94
C GLU A 125 -3.05 20.51 0.01
N LEU A 126 -3.24 21.81 0.13
CA LEU A 126 -2.34 22.68 0.88
C LEU A 126 -2.13 22.20 2.33
N GLY A 127 -0.88 22.05 2.73
CA GLY A 127 -0.49 21.64 4.08
C GLY A 127 -0.63 20.16 4.37
N ASN A 128 -1.08 19.36 3.39
CA ASN A 128 -1.12 17.90 3.52
C ASN A 128 0.15 17.24 2.96
N GLU A 129 0.49 16.06 3.45
CA GLU A 129 1.32 15.04 2.81
C GLU A 129 0.36 13.94 2.39
N ILE A 130 0.13 13.77 1.08
CA ILE A 130 -0.88 12.82 0.59
C ILE A 130 -0.25 11.44 0.53
N ASN A 131 -0.51 10.59 1.53
CA ASN A 131 0.11 9.28 1.65
C ASN A 131 -0.59 8.20 0.82
N ALA A 132 -1.89 8.36 0.57
CA ALA A 132 -2.71 7.34 -0.07
C ALA A 132 -3.71 7.96 -1.04
N LEU A 133 -3.97 7.22 -2.12
CA LEU A 133 -5.03 7.47 -3.08
C LEU A 133 -5.58 6.12 -3.54
N ASP A 134 -6.88 6.03 -3.78
CA ASP A 134 -7.46 4.89 -4.49
C ASP A 134 -8.72 5.31 -5.26
N PHE A 135 -9.06 4.53 -6.29
CA PHE A 135 -10.22 4.77 -7.16
C PHE A 135 -11.40 3.90 -6.79
N SER A 136 -12.61 4.47 -6.95
CA SER A 136 -13.83 3.66 -6.98
C SER A 136 -13.80 2.68 -8.17
N VAL A 137 -14.43 1.53 -8.01
CA VAL A 137 -14.42 0.44 -9.02
C VAL A 137 -15.00 0.88 -10.38
N ASP A 138 -15.90 1.86 -10.37
CA ASP A 138 -16.49 2.45 -11.57
C ASP A 138 -15.60 3.52 -12.22
N GLY A 139 -14.57 3.99 -11.52
CA GLY A 139 -13.61 4.99 -11.97
C GLY A 139 -14.14 6.43 -11.94
N TYR A 140 -15.34 6.68 -11.41
CA TYR A 140 -15.89 8.04 -11.36
C TYR A 140 -15.37 8.88 -10.21
N ASN A 141 -14.87 8.23 -9.15
CA ASN A 141 -14.36 8.91 -7.98
C ASN A 141 -13.00 8.36 -7.55
N PHE A 142 -12.24 9.20 -6.87
CA PHE A 142 -11.08 8.77 -6.11
C PHE A 142 -11.05 9.43 -4.73
N VAL A 143 -10.40 8.78 -3.79
CA VAL A 143 -10.26 9.26 -2.41
C VAL A 143 -8.80 9.40 -2.07
N THR A 144 -8.46 10.45 -1.31
CA THR A 144 -7.13 10.67 -0.75
C THR A 144 -7.16 10.70 0.77
N GLY A 145 -6.02 10.38 1.37
CA GLY A 145 -5.78 10.52 2.80
C GLY A 145 -4.31 10.81 3.09
N GLY A 146 -4.05 11.49 4.19
CA GLY A 146 -2.70 11.92 4.48
C GLY A 146 -2.44 12.39 5.91
N LYS A 147 -1.47 13.30 6.02
CA LYS A 147 -0.96 13.84 7.28
C LYS A 147 -1.97 14.71 8.04
N ASP A 148 -2.80 15.42 7.33
CA ASP A 148 -3.77 16.35 7.91
C ASP A 148 -5.01 15.67 8.47
N LEU A 149 -5.04 14.32 8.49
CA LEU A 149 -6.09 13.47 9.03
C LEU A 149 -7.38 13.48 8.20
N GLY A 150 -7.50 14.38 7.24
CA GLY A 150 -8.65 14.51 6.37
C GLY A 150 -8.74 13.38 5.34
N VAL A 151 -9.96 13.05 4.96
CA VAL A 151 -10.27 12.17 3.83
C VAL A 151 -11.05 12.98 2.81
N ARG A 152 -10.58 12.99 1.56
CA ARG A 152 -11.16 13.80 0.48
C ARG A 152 -11.62 12.91 -0.65
N LEU A 153 -12.85 13.15 -1.08
CA LEU A 153 -13.45 12.51 -2.26
C LEU A 153 -13.43 13.50 -3.43
N TYR A 154 -13.00 13.04 -4.57
CA TYR A 154 -12.90 13.80 -5.80
C TYR A 154 -13.69 13.15 -6.93
N ASP A 155 -14.23 13.96 -7.83
CA ASP A 155 -14.75 13.54 -9.13
C ASP A 155 -13.59 13.39 -10.12
N THR A 156 -13.46 12.24 -10.74
CA THR A 156 -12.33 11.93 -11.62
C THR A 156 -12.36 12.71 -12.94
N LYS A 157 -13.55 13.02 -13.46
CA LYS A 157 -13.72 13.72 -14.73
C LYS A 157 -13.33 15.21 -14.62
N THR A 158 -13.68 15.84 -13.51
CA THR A 158 -13.43 17.26 -13.29
C THR A 158 -12.20 17.53 -12.45
N ASN A 159 -11.69 16.53 -11.76
CA ASN A 159 -10.65 16.63 -10.74
C ASN A 159 -11.01 17.58 -9.58
N MET A 160 -12.30 17.83 -9.36
CA MET A 160 -12.78 18.71 -8.31
C MET A 160 -13.12 17.91 -7.05
N MET A 161 -12.76 18.45 -5.89
CA MET A 161 -13.15 17.89 -4.61
C MET A 161 -14.67 17.98 -4.42
N ILE A 162 -15.30 16.81 -4.24
CA ILE A 162 -16.73 16.70 -3.95
C ILE A 162 -16.99 16.85 -2.46
N LYS A 163 -16.12 16.24 -1.63
CA LYS A 163 -16.35 16.13 -0.20
C LYS A 163 -15.05 16.07 0.58
N LEU A 164 -15.06 16.67 1.76
CA LEU A 164 -14.03 16.55 2.78
C LEU A 164 -14.65 16.05 4.07
N TRP A 165 -14.13 14.96 4.60
CA TRP A 165 -14.34 14.55 5.98
C TRP A 165 -13.10 14.94 6.78
N PRO A 166 -13.21 15.95 7.65
CA PRO A 166 -12.06 16.42 8.42
C PRO A 166 -11.64 15.38 9.46
N GLY A 167 -10.37 15.42 9.82
CA GLY A 167 -9.88 14.65 10.96
C GLY A 167 -10.48 15.12 12.28
N SER A 168 -10.44 14.25 13.28
CA SER A 168 -10.86 14.59 14.65
C SER A 168 -9.65 15.01 15.47
N SER A 169 -9.67 16.24 16.00
CA SER A 169 -8.64 16.73 16.92
C SER A 169 -8.86 16.33 18.38
N SER A 170 -9.98 15.70 18.69
CA SER A 170 -10.36 15.38 20.06
C SER A 170 -9.64 14.12 20.56
N ARG A 171 -8.57 14.31 21.33
CA ARG A 171 -7.87 13.22 22.03
C ARG A 171 -8.78 12.48 23.03
N THR A 172 -9.89 13.09 23.44
CA THR A 172 -10.86 12.50 24.38
C THR A 172 -11.63 11.33 23.77
N LEU A 173 -11.61 11.19 22.44
CA LEU A 173 -12.34 10.15 21.70
C LEU A 173 -11.49 8.89 21.39
N LEU A 174 -10.25 8.82 21.86
CA LEU A 174 -9.39 7.64 21.67
C LEU A 174 -9.94 6.36 22.33
N THR A 175 -10.96 6.49 23.18
CA THR A 175 -11.62 5.37 23.87
C THR A 175 -13.01 5.06 23.39
N SER A 176 -13.58 5.87 22.48
CA SER A 176 -14.94 5.68 21.99
C SER A 176 -14.95 5.16 20.55
N ASP A 177 -15.73 4.13 20.29
CA ASP A 177 -16.02 3.62 18.94
C ASP A 177 -16.78 4.63 18.04
N THR A 178 -16.98 5.85 18.54
CA THR A 178 -17.78 6.92 17.93
C THR A 178 -16.95 8.05 17.34
N ALA A 179 -15.65 7.86 17.07
CA ALA A 179 -14.82 8.90 16.45
C ALA A 179 -15.31 9.24 15.04
N ILE A 180 -15.63 10.51 14.81
CA ILE A 180 -16.22 11.04 13.56
C ILE A 180 -15.17 11.27 12.46
N GLY A 181 -13.89 10.93 12.67
CA GLY A 181 -12.80 11.13 11.73
C GLY A 181 -11.55 10.38 12.12
N ASN A 182 -10.51 10.48 11.30
CA ASN A 182 -9.20 9.96 11.68
C ASN A 182 -8.57 10.87 12.74
N THR A 183 -7.89 10.27 13.71
CA THR A 183 -7.26 11.00 14.82
C THR A 183 -5.75 11.10 14.67
N MET A 184 -5.19 10.37 13.71
CA MET A 184 -3.78 10.38 13.32
C MET A 184 -3.65 10.23 11.80
N ARG A 185 -2.41 10.32 11.26
CA ARG A 185 -2.12 10.22 9.83
C ARG A 185 -2.75 8.99 9.18
N VAL A 186 -3.34 9.19 8.01
CA VAL A 186 -3.83 8.12 7.13
C VAL A 186 -2.68 7.68 6.23
N PHE A 187 -2.47 6.37 6.12
CA PHE A 187 -1.42 5.78 5.28
C PHE A 187 -1.97 4.89 4.17
N CYS A 188 -3.18 4.40 4.32
CA CYS A 188 -3.83 3.59 3.30
C CYS A 188 -5.28 3.99 3.14
N VAL A 189 -5.72 4.02 1.89
CA VAL A 189 -7.11 4.11 1.47
C VAL A 189 -7.34 3.01 0.46
N LYS A 190 -8.44 2.27 0.58
CA LYS A 190 -8.79 1.21 -0.38
C LYS A 190 -10.29 1.17 -0.61
N PHE A 191 -10.71 1.30 -1.86
CA PHE A 191 -12.12 1.10 -2.22
C PHE A 191 -12.53 -0.37 -2.17
N HIS A 192 -13.80 -0.58 -1.87
CA HIS A 192 -14.39 -1.91 -1.93
C HIS A 192 -14.48 -2.38 -3.39
N PRO A 193 -14.04 -3.62 -3.71
CA PRO A 193 -13.88 -4.06 -5.09
C PRO A 193 -15.18 -4.18 -5.89
N ILE A 194 -16.35 -4.19 -5.21
CA ILE A 194 -17.66 -4.32 -5.85
C ILE A 194 -18.52 -3.07 -5.62
N ASN A 195 -18.42 -2.44 -4.43
CA ASN A 195 -19.27 -1.32 -4.07
C ASN A 195 -18.50 0.02 -4.20
N GLN A 196 -18.83 0.77 -5.24
CA GLN A 196 -18.20 2.05 -5.58
C GLN A 196 -18.34 3.17 -4.53
N PHE A 197 -19.23 2.99 -3.55
CA PHE A 197 -19.47 4.00 -2.51
C PHE A 197 -18.71 3.72 -1.21
N ILE A 198 -18.20 2.50 -1.06
CA ILE A 198 -17.56 2.05 0.17
C ILE A 198 -16.05 2.04 0.00
N PHE A 199 -15.35 2.57 1.01
CA PHE A 199 -13.90 2.48 1.10
C PHE A 199 -13.45 2.33 2.55
N VAL A 200 -12.22 1.90 2.76
CA VAL A 200 -11.59 1.73 4.06
C VAL A 200 -10.38 2.62 4.15
N THR A 201 -10.16 3.24 5.31
CA THR A 201 -8.91 3.92 5.64
C THR A 201 -8.22 3.27 6.82
N GLY A 202 -6.90 3.34 6.85
CA GLY A 202 -6.09 2.94 7.98
C GLY A 202 -4.89 3.84 8.18
N GLY A 203 -4.42 3.92 9.40
CA GLY A 203 -3.31 4.79 9.77
C GLY A 203 -2.77 4.53 11.17
N TRP A 204 -2.14 5.54 11.74
CA TRP A 204 -1.51 5.44 13.05
C TRP A 204 -2.50 5.48 14.23
N ASP A 205 -3.77 5.73 13.99
CA ASP A 205 -4.79 5.77 15.04
C ASP A 205 -5.28 4.39 15.50
N ASN A 206 -4.66 3.31 15.01
CA ASN A 206 -4.97 1.92 15.35
C ASN A 206 -6.42 1.53 15.02
N HIS A 207 -6.96 2.10 13.95
CA HIS A 207 -8.31 1.77 13.47
C HIS A 207 -8.33 1.58 11.96
N LEU A 208 -9.09 0.59 11.52
CA LEU A 208 -9.62 0.56 10.16
C LEU A 208 -11.00 1.20 10.20
N LYS A 209 -11.23 2.22 9.38
CA LYS A 209 -12.51 2.90 9.29
C LYS A 209 -13.16 2.59 7.96
N ILE A 210 -14.38 2.08 8.02
CA ILE A 210 -15.22 1.80 6.85
C ILE A 210 -16.09 3.03 6.61
N TRP A 211 -16.02 3.56 5.40
CA TRP A 211 -16.70 4.78 4.97
C TRP A 211 -17.74 4.48 3.90
N ASP A 212 -18.81 5.29 3.90
CA ASP A 212 -19.77 5.37 2.80
C ASP A 212 -19.76 6.80 2.24
N SER A 213 -19.38 6.95 0.99
CA SER A 213 -19.24 8.27 0.34
C SER A 213 -20.56 9.04 0.22
N ARG A 214 -21.69 8.36 0.31
CA ARG A 214 -23.04 8.96 0.26
C ARG A 214 -23.46 9.59 1.58
N ASP A 215 -22.90 9.12 2.70
CA ASP A 215 -23.24 9.59 4.02
C ASP A 215 -22.49 10.88 4.38
N SER A 216 -23.20 11.85 5.02
CA SER A 216 -22.61 13.11 5.45
C SER A 216 -21.48 12.92 6.46
N GLU A 217 -21.65 12.03 7.42
CA GLU A 217 -20.63 11.69 8.43
C GLU A 217 -19.57 10.74 7.89
N GLY A 218 -19.92 9.91 6.91
CA GLY A 218 -19.05 9.02 6.17
C GLY A 218 -18.74 7.71 6.87
N ILE A 219 -18.36 7.72 8.14
CA ILE A 219 -17.93 6.52 8.87
C ILE A 219 -19.13 5.65 9.22
N LYS A 220 -19.09 4.42 8.75
CA LYS A 220 -20.08 3.37 9.08
C LYS A 220 -19.63 2.45 10.20
N ARG A 221 -18.33 2.24 10.31
CA ARG A 221 -17.74 1.36 11.31
C ARG A 221 -16.29 1.70 11.59
N ASN A 222 -15.90 1.50 12.85
CA ASN A 222 -14.51 1.48 13.30
C ASN A 222 -14.14 0.06 13.72
N ILE A 223 -13.04 -0.47 13.19
CA ILE A 223 -12.41 -1.72 13.60
C ILE A 223 -11.13 -1.38 14.33
N ARG A 224 -11.07 -1.64 15.62
CA ARG A 224 -9.92 -1.33 16.46
C ARG A 224 -8.86 -2.43 16.34
N GLY A 225 -7.60 -2.02 16.35
CA GLY A 225 -6.45 -2.90 16.44
C GLY A 225 -5.35 -2.59 15.44
N PRO A 226 -5.60 -2.63 14.11
CA PRO A 226 -4.54 -2.52 13.13
C PRO A 226 -3.81 -1.18 13.14
N HIS A 227 -2.47 -1.22 13.27
CA HIS A 227 -1.58 -0.06 13.14
C HIS A 227 -0.97 -0.04 11.75
N ILE A 228 -1.48 0.83 10.89
CA ILE A 228 -1.15 0.88 9.48
C ILE A 228 -0.11 1.97 9.21
N CYS A 229 0.99 1.60 8.55
CA CYS A 229 2.12 2.50 8.26
C CYS A 229 2.47 2.59 6.77
N GLY A 230 1.64 2.07 5.88
CA GLY A 230 1.85 2.10 4.44
C GLY A 230 0.64 1.53 3.70
N ASP A 231 0.79 1.22 2.41
CA ASP A 231 -0.26 0.62 1.58
C ASP A 231 -0.41 -0.87 1.88
N SER A 232 -1.01 -1.18 3.02
CA SER A 232 -1.08 -2.52 3.58
C SER A 232 -2.50 -2.97 3.95
N ILE A 233 -3.51 -2.33 3.37
CA ILE A 233 -4.90 -2.76 3.42
C ILE A 233 -5.32 -3.24 2.04
N ASP A 234 -6.00 -4.36 1.98
CA ASP A 234 -6.69 -4.79 0.76
C ASP A 234 -8.05 -5.39 1.10
N LEU A 235 -8.97 -5.41 0.13
CA LEU A 235 -10.33 -5.85 0.34
C LEU A 235 -10.76 -6.94 -0.64
N ARG A 236 -11.48 -7.89 -0.10
CA ARG A 236 -12.40 -8.76 -0.83
C ARG A 236 -13.84 -8.39 -0.48
N GLU A 237 -14.81 -9.11 -1.04
CA GLU A 237 -16.23 -8.83 -0.79
C GLU A 237 -16.59 -8.81 0.70
N THR A 238 -16.06 -9.74 1.48
CA THR A 238 -16.41 -9.94 2.90
C THR A 238 -15.23 -9.83 3.86
N GLU A 239 -14.02 -9.66 3.34
CA GLU A 239 -12.79 -9.69 4.13
C GLU A 239 -11.93 -8.45 3.89
N ILE A 240 -11.31 -7.97 4.97
CA ILE A 240 -10.30 -6.91 4.94
C ILE A 240 -8.97 -7.53 5.34
N LEU A 241 -7.99 -7.48 4.46
CA LEU A 241 -6.60 -7.78 4.77
C LEU A 241 -5.97 -6.56 5.44
N SER A 242 -5.21 -6.76 6.51
CA SER A 242 -4.41 -5.73 7.16
C SER A 242 -2.99 -6.19 7.40
N GLY A 243 -2.03 -5.49 6.80
CA GLY A 243 -0.62 -5.59 7.14
C GLY A 243 -0.27 -4.53 8.18
N GLN A 244 0.19 -4.95 9.36
CA GLN A 244 0.34 -4.08 10.52
C GLN A 244 1.81 -3.84 10.85
N TRP A 245 2.09 -2.67 11.40
CA TRP A 245 3.42 -2.31 11.90
C TRP A 245 3.59 -2.78 13.34
N THR A 246 3.59 -4.10 13.54
CA THR A 246 3.73 -4.77 14.83
C THR A 246 4.65 -5.99 14.70
N ALA A 247 5.29 -6.39 15.79
CA ALA A 247 6.16 -7.56 15.80
C ALA A 247 5.38 -8.89 15.71
N LEU A 248 4.16 -8.91 16.23
CA LEU A 248 3.29 -10.08 16.28
C LEU A 248 1.96 -9.77 15.61
N HIS A 249 1.33 -10.80 15.05
CA HIS A 249 0.02 -10.65 14.38
C HIS A 249 0.05 -9.61 13.25
N ALA A 250 1.18 -9.52 12.55
CA ALA A 250 1.43 -8.46 11.59
C ALA A 250 0.57 -8.55 10.33
N LEU A 251 0.00 -9.72 10.01
CA LEU A 251 -0.86 -9.91 8.85
C LEU A 251 -2.13 -10.64 9.27
N GLN A 252 -3.28 -9.97 9.12
CA GLN A 252 -4.58 -10.48 9.58
C GLN A 252 -5.68 -10.24 8.54
N GLU A 253 -6.66 -11.14 8.52
CA GLU A 253 -7.94 -10.92 7.85
C GLU A 253 -9.01 -10.57 8.89
N HIS A 254 -9.83 -9.58 8.57
CA HIS A 254 -10.97 -9.16 9.37
C HIS A 254 -12.26 -9.33 8.58
N ASN A 255 -13.30 -9.80 9.21
CA ASN A 255 -14.61 -9.81 8.59
C ASN A 255 -15.12 -8.38 8.40
N TYR A 256 -15.44 -8.02 7.18
CA TYR A 256 -15.93 -6.69 6.82
C TYR A 256 -17.20 -6.30 7.62
N ASN A 257 -18.12 -7.24 7.84
CA ASN A 257 -19.41 -6.95 8.48
C ASN A 257 -19.33 -6.87 10.01
N THR A 258 -18.48 -7.67 10.65
CA THR A 258 -18.38 -7.73 12.11
C THR A 258 -17.18 -6.99 12.68
N GLY A 259 -16.13 -6.82 11.88
CA GLY A 259 -14.82 -6.30 12.31
C GLY A 259 -13.97 -7.31 13.07
N ALA A 260 -14.47 -8.52 13.28
CA ALA A 260 -13.74 -9.56 14.00
C ALA A 260 -12.57 -10.10 13.14
N VAL A 261 -11.45 -10.41 13.78
CA VAL A 261 -10.35 -11.14 13.13
C VAL A 261 -10.85 -12.54 12.75
N THR A 262 -10.86 -12.86 11.47
CA THR A 262 -11.26 -14.17 10.94
C THR A 262 -10.09 -15.09 10.77
N ARG A 263 -8.92 -14.53 10.49
CA ARG A 263 -7.71 -15.30 10.27
C ARG A 263 -6.46 -14.49 10.64
N GLU A 264 -5.50 -15.21 11.19
CA GLU A 264 -4.14 -14.76 11.33
C GLU A 264 -3.28 -15.44 10.26
N ILE A 265 -2.57 -14.64 9.45
CA ILE A 265 -1.69 -15.14 8.41
C ILE A 265 -0.26 -15.04 8.95
N MET A 266 0.39 -16.20 9.12
CA MET A 266 1.71 -16.27 9.71
C MET A 266 2.77 -15.79 8.72
N PHE A 267 3.45 -14.71 9.09
CA PHE A 267 4.62 -14.26 8.33
C PHE A 267 5.79 -15.21 8.62
N PRO A 268 6.55 -15.64 7.60
CA PRO A 268 7.42 -16.82 7.73
C PRO A 268 8.69 -16.63 8.57
N HIS A 269 8.93 -15.44 9.09
CA HIS A 269 10.14 -15.13 9.83
C HIS A 269 9.85 -14.80 11.29
N THR A 270 10.66 -15.37 12.17
CA THR A 270 10.53 -15.23 13.63
C THR A 270 11.05 -13.90 14.18
N GLU A 271 11.78 -13.14 13.35
CA GLU A 271 12.35 -11.83 13.73
C GLU A 271 11.30 -10.70 13.77
N GLY A 272 10.02 -11.04 13.51
CA GLY A 272 8.92 -10.08 13.38
C GLY A 272 8.92 -9.35 12.04
N ALA A 273 7.73 -9.02 11.60
CA ALA A 273 7.54 -8.29 10.36
C ALA A 273 6.77 -7.01 10.65
N PHE A 274 7.41 -5.86 10.43
CA PHE A 274 6.73 -4.58 10.46
C PHE A 274 6.29 -4.26 9.04
N ILE A 275 5.04 -4.65 8.70
CA ILE A 275 4.53 -4.63 7.33
C ILE A 275 4.20 -3.19 6.91
N TYR A 276 4.68 -2.81 5.72
CA TYR A 276 4.36 -1.54 5.06
C TYR A 276 3.42 -1.72 3.87
N THR A 277 3.37 -2.93 3.30
CA THR A 277 2.60 -3.21 2.10
C THR A 277 2.06 -4.62 2.14
N ALA A 278 0.79 -4.81 1.80
CA ALA A 278 0.15 -6.10 1.74
C ALA A 278 -1.04 -6.07 0.78
N GLN A 279 -1.21 -7.13 -0.01
CA GLN A 279 -2.35 -7.26 -0.90
C GLN A 279 -2.69 -8.71 -1.19
N TYR A 280 -3.92 -8.94 -1.59
CA TYR A 280 -4.36 -10.20 -2.18
C TYR A 280 -3.84 -10.34 -3.61
N CYS A 281 -3.17 -11.44 -3.91
CA CYS A 281 -2.77 -11.77 -5.27
C CYS A 281 -3.89 -12.47 -6.05
N ASN A 282 -4.63 -13.36 -5.35
CA ASN A 282 -5.78 -14.09 -5.87
C ASN A 282 -6.64 -14.63 -4.72
N SER A 283 -7.55 -15.56 -4.97
CA SER A 283 -8.44 -16.11 -3.95
C SER A 283 -7.72 -16.80 -2.77
N ASN A 284 -6.48 -17.24 -2.94
CA ASN A 284 -5.74 -18.02 -1.93
C ASN A 284 -4.32 -17.53 -1.65
N LEU A 285 -3.81 -16.54 -2.38
CA LEU A 285 -2.47 -16.01 -2.18
C LEU A 285 -2.50 -14.55 -1.71
N VAL A 286 -1.64 -14.24 -0.78
CA VAL A 286 -1.32 -12.89 -0.32
C VAL A 286 0.16 -12.63 -0.49
N VAL A 287 0.51 -11.39 -0.85
CA VAL A 287 1.88 -10.89 -0.81
C VAL A 287 1.96 -9.78 0.22
N ALA A 288 3.04 -9.77 0.99
CA ALA A 288 3.31 -8.71 1.94
C ALA A 288 4.81 -8.43 2.04
N GLY A 289 5.16 -7.21 2.44
CA GLY A 289 6.54 -6.78 2.63
C GLY A 289 6.68 -5.67 3.65
N GLY A 290 7.89 -5.52 4.18
CA GLY A 290 8.12 -4.49 5.21
C GLY A 290 9.55 -4.44 5.73
N SER A 291 9.70 -4.10 7.00
CA SER A 291 10.98 -4.07 7.71
C SER A 291 11.05 -5.17 8.78
N GLY A 292 12.24 -5.32 9.38
CA GLY A 292 12.55 -6.43 10.26
C GLY A 292 13.25 -7.52 9.45
N THR A 293 12.50 -8.26 8.67
CA THR A 293 13.05 -9.24 7.70
C THR A 293 13.55 -8.59 6.41
N ASN A 294 13.05 -7.39 6.05
CA ASN A 294 13.32 -6.72 4.79
C ASN A 294 13.00 -7.62 3.58
N SER A 295 11.93 -8.38 3.66
CA SER A 295 11.56 -9.35 2.62
C SER A 295 10.17 -9.07 2.05
N VAL A 296 9.98 -9.57 0.83
CA VAL A 296 8.69 -9.76 0.20
C VAL A 296 8.35 -11.23 0.34
N GLU A 297 7.19 -11.54 0.88
CA GLU A 297 6.76 -12.90 1.14
C GLU A 297 5.42 -13.20 0.49
N VAL A 298 5.31 -14.36 -0.12
CA VAL A 298 4.09 -14.90 -0.72
C VAL A 298 3.60 -16.03 0.16
N ILE A 299 2.35 -15.93 0.61
CA ILE A 299 1.77 -16.86 1.59
C ILE A 299 0.45 -17.37 1.05
N GLU A 300 0.25 -18.68 1.14
CA GLU A 300 -1.02 -19.33 0.85
C GLU A 300 -1.95 -19.21 2.06
N ILE A 301 -3.10 -18.56 1.86
CA ILE A 301 -4.01 -18.18 2.94
C ILE A 301 -4.66 -19.40 3.60
N SER A 302 -5.10 -20.39 2.78
CA SER A 302 -5.86 -21.54 3.28
C SER A 302 -5.06 -22.44 4.22
N THR A 303 -3.75 -22.54 4.01
CA THR A 303 -2.84 -23.45 4.73
C THR A 303 -1.84 -22.73 5.62
N ASN A 304 -1.75 -21.40 5.54
CA ASN A 304 -0.65 -20.59 6.10
C ASN A 304 0.75 -21.06 5.59
N ARG A 305 0.79 -21.65 4.39
CA ARG A 305 2.04 -22.15 3.81
C ARG A 305 2.81 -21.00 3.18
N HIS A 306 4.07 -20.85 3.55
CA HIS A 306 5.00 -19.98 2.85
C HIS A 306 5.31 -20.55 1.46
N VAL A 307 4.97 -19.82 0.42
CA VAL A 307 5.19 -20.19 -0.99
C VAL A 307 6.61 -19.84 -1.42
N GLY A 308 7.10 -18.72 -0.94
CA GLY A 308 8.45 -18.22 -1.18
C GLY A 308 8.52 -16.70 -1.03
N GLY A 309 9.70 -16.17 -1.18
CA GLY A 309 9.92 -14.73 -1.04
C GLY A 309 11.26 -14.29 -1.60
N TYR A 310 11.51 -12.98 -1.47
CA TYR A 310 12.77 -12.34 -1.84
C TYR A 310 13.22 -11.39 -0.73
N ARG A 311 14.47 -11.54 -0.28
CA ARG A 311 15.04 -10.68 0.76
C ARG A 311 15.84 -9.55 0.15
N MET A 312 15.53 -8.32 0.57
CA MET A 312 16.26 -7.10 0.23
C MET A 312 17.23 -6.71 1.35
N GLU A 313 18.19 -5.84 1.07
CA GLU A 313 19.10 -5.33 2.11
C GLU A 313 18.38 -4.33 3.04
N HIS A 314 17.39 -3.62 2.51
CA HIS A 314 16.66 -2.55 3.20
C HIS A 314 15.13 -2.83 3.21
N PRO A 315 14.35 -2.10 4.03
CA PRO A 315 12.91 -2.28 4.10
C PRO A 315 12.20 -2.19 2.76
N VAL A 316 11.24 -3.09 2.55
CA VAL A 316 10.32 -3.08 1.42
C VAL A 316 9.18 -2.09 1.72
N HIS A 317 8.97 -1.11 0.84
CA HIS A 317 7.91 -0.12 1.02
C HIS A 317 6.67 -0.42 0.20
N SER A 318 6.84 -1.04 -0.96
CA SER A 318 5.74 -1.29 -1.87
C SER A 318 5.90 -2.62 -2.61
N VAL A 319 4.80 -3.31 -2.75
CA VAL A 319 4.65 -4.48 -3.62
C VAL A 319 3.39 -4.30 -4.46
N ASP A 320 3.39 -4.88 -5.64
CA ASP A 320 2.19 -5.04 -6.43
C ASP A 320 2.24 -6.35 -7.22
N SER A 321 1.08 -6.87 -7.62
CA SER A 321 0.95 -8.13 -8.33
C SER A 321 0.04 -8.02 -9.54
N THR A 322 0.34 -8.83 -10.55
CA THR A 322 -0.50 -8.97 -11.74
C THR A 322 -0.61 -10.44 -12.14
N ASN A 323 -1.45 -10.75 -13.13
CA ASN A 323 -1.70 -12.11 -13.58
C ASN A 323 -2.09 -13.06 -12.45
N GLN A 324 -2.98 -12.62 -11.56
CA GLN A 324 -3.44 -13.39 -10.40
C GLN A 324 -2.29 -13.81 -9.45
N GLY A 325 -1.30 -12.93 -9.29
CA GLY A 325 -0.15 -13.16 -8.42
C GLY A 325 1.00 -13.96 -9.04
N ARG A 326 0.94 -14.26 -10.33
CA ARG A 326 2.05 -14.94 -11.02
C ARG A 326 3.25 -14.04 -11.27
N LEU A 327 3.04 -12.74 -11.37
CA LEU A 327 4.09 -11.75 -11.51
C LEU A 327 3.94 -10.71 -10.40
N LEU A 328 5.03 -10.44 -9.69
CA LEU A 328 5.10 -9.49 -8.59
C LEU A 328 6.18 -8.47 -8.88
N ALA A 329 6.00 -7.26 -8.39
CA ALA A 329 7.06 -6.27 -8.32
C ALA A 329 7.22 -5.80 -6.88
N ALA A 330 8.43 -5.49 -6.47
CA ALA A 330 8.72 -4.97 -5.15
C ALA A 330 9.87 -3.97 -5.17
N GLY A 331 9.80 -3.02 -4.26
CA GLY A 331 10.84 -2.03 -4.06
C GLY A 331 10.77 -1.40 -2.67
N GLY A 332 11.83 -0.73 -2.29
CA GLY A 332 11.92 -0.16 -0.94
C GLY A 332 13.01 0.90 -0.80
N SER A 333 13.57 1.00 0.40
CA SER A 333 14.54 2.05 0.75
C SER A 333 15.85 1.99 -0.04
N GLU A 334 16.14 0.88 -0.70
CA GLU A 334 17.28 0.78 -1.60
C GLU A 334 16.90 1.17 -3.03
N SER A 335 17.91 1.51 -3.81
CA SER A 335 17.72 1.83 -5.24
C SER A 335 17.65 0.54 -6.07
N LEU A 336 16.79 -0.40 -5.65
CA LEU A 336 16.54 -1.68 -6.29
C LEU A 336 15.04 -1.89 -6.48
N LEU A 337 14.67 -2.21 -7.70
CA LEU A 337 13.35 -2.69 -8.10
C LEU A 337 13.51 -4.16 -8.52
N VAL A 338 12.71 -5.05 -7.94
CA VAL A 338 12.73 -6.45 -8.31
C VAL A 338 11.41 -6.87 -8.96
N ILE A 339 11.48 -7.70 -9.99
CA ILE A 339 10.34 -8.36 -10.60
C ILE A 339 10.49 -9.85 -10.35
N LEU A 340 9.48 -10.44 -9.74
CA LEU A 340 9.45 -11.81 -9.28
C LEU A 340 8.35 -12.58 -10.01
N GLN A 341 8.59 -13.86 -10.26
CA GLN A 341 7.60 -14.78 -10.80
C GLN A 341 7.27 -15.85 -9.77
N VAL A 342 5.99 -16.06 -9.53
CA VAL A 342 5.47 -17.17 -8.72
C VAL A 342 5.18 -18.33 -9.67
N THR A 343 5.87 -19.46 -9.46
CA THR A 343 5.65 -20.72 -10.19
C THR A 343 4.77 -21.64 -9.35
N GLU A 344 3.89 -22.38 -10.00
CA GLU A 344 3.06 -23.40 -9.36
C GLU A 344 3.89 -24.55 -8.79
#